data_0699a6bcb977dd7523aed2c673b7269f
#
_entry.id   0699a6bcb977dd7523aed2c673b7269f
#
_cell.length_a   1.000
_cell.length_b   1.000
_cell.length_c   1.000
_cell.angle_alpha   90.00
_cell.angle_beta   90.00
_cell.angle_gamma   90.00
#
_symmetry.space_group_name_H-M   'P 1'
#
loop_
_entity.id
_entity.type
_entity.pdbx_description
1 polymer ?
#
loop_
_entity_poly.entity_id
_entity_poly.type
_entity_poly.pdbx_seq_one_letter_code
_entity_poly.pdbx_strand_id
1 'polypeptide(L)'
;TAPLFADCTGNGTLGYYAGAEYRQGSESKAETGEIDAPEVGNNERMGNTIYFRARNMGHPVKFTPPSFAKKYTEHDLRFRMHCANHKVDYSGCKDPEKNEACGGVSARGVDYGYFWIELMGDKDDIITDYENIRDELVASLYGVWDHIKNGGDHGAENFELVWVGALPGTRESRRLMGDYILNENDILDHKVFDDAVIHAGWCVDLHAPHGLLDFDILPSDCNHFEGIYTVPYRCYYSKNIKNLFMAGRKISAN
;
A
#
# COMPACT_ATOMS: atom_id res chain seq x y z
N THR A 1 -8.99 -33.17 1.00
CA THR A 1 -9.15 -33.14 2.47
C THR A 1 -7.83 -33.26 3.16
N ALA A 2 -7.58 -32.44 4.18
CA ALA A 2 -6.37 -32.46 5.01
C ALA A 2 -6.78 -32.24 6.48
N PRO A 3 -5.94 -32.70 7.45
CA PRO A 3 -6.19 -32.44 8.86
C PRO A 3 -5.99 -30.94 9.22
N LEU A 4 -5.08 -30.25 8.53
CA LEU A 4 -4.77 -28.84 8.71
C LEU A 4 -4.77 -28.10 7.37
N PHE A 5 -5.17 -26.83 7.40
CA PHE A 5 -5.17 -25.92 6.28
C PHE A 5 -4.45 -24.62 6.67
N ALA A 6 -3.83 -23.98 5.71
CA ALA A 6 -3.27 -22.64 5.87
C ALA A 6 -3.76 -21.75 4.73
N ASP A 7 -4.42 -20.65 5.09
CA ASP A 7 -4.78 -19.62 4.14
C ASP A 7 -3.57 -18.70 3.88
N CYS A 8 -3.01 -18.80 2.69
CA CYS A 8 -1.94 -17.94 2.18
C CYS A 8 -2.39 -17.19 0.91
N THR A 9 -3.70 -17.02 0.70
CA THR A 9 -4.26 -16.50 -0.56
C THR A 9 -4.20 -14.98 -0.70
N GLY A 10 -3.69 -14.27 0.30
CA GLY A 10 -3.61 -12.80 0.28
C GLY A 10 -4.91 -12.11 0.69
N ASN A 11 -6.05 -12.50 0.15
CA ASN A 11 -7.36 -11.91 0.43
C ASN A 11 -8.23 -12.76 1.39
N GLY A 12 -7.63 -13.74 2.09
CA GLY A 12 -8.38 -14.60 3.00
C GLY A 12 -9.40 -15.48 2.28
N THR A 13 -9.15 -15.86 1.03
CA THR A 13 -10.12 -16.55 0.17
C THR A 13 -10.51 -17.92 0.72
N LEU A 14 -9.53 -18.70 1.20
CA LEU A 14 -9.81 -20.00 1.79
C LEU A 14 -10.64 -19.85 3.07
N GLY A 15 -10.26 -18.93 3.94
CA GLY A 15 -10.98 -18.63 5.17
C GLY A 15 -12.41 -18.17 4.90
N TYR A 16 -12.59 -17.27 3.94
CA TYR A 16 -13.91 -16.80 3.53
C TYR A 16 -14.84 -17.94 3.11
N TYR A 17 -14.39 -18.80 2.20
CA TYR A 17 -15.20 -19.93 1.74
C TYR A 17 -15.37 -21.04 2.80
N ALA A 18 -14.47 -21.11 3.77
CA ALA A 18 -14.61 -22.02 4.92
C ALA A 18 -15.54 -21.49 6.02
N GLY A 19 -16.03 -20.25 5.91
CA GLY A 19 -16.88 -19.61 6.92
C GLY A 19 -16.11 -19.10 8.13
N ALA A 20 -14.82 -18.75 7.97
CA ALA A 20 -14.04 -18.07 9.00
C ALA A 20 -14.57 -16.66 9.24
N GLU A 21 -14.61 -16.24 10.51
CA GLU A 21 -14.90 -14.87 10.87
C GLU A 21 -13.81 -13.95 10.30
N TYR A 22 -14.21 -12.79 9.77
CA TYR A 22 -13.29 -11.81 9.21
C TYR A 22 -13.83 -10.39 9.36
N ARG A 23 -12.94 -9.41 9.24
CA ARG A 23 -13.23 -7.98 9.14
C ARG A 23 -12.72 -7.41 7.84
N GLN A 24 -13.26 -6.24 7.45
CA GLN A 24 -12.82 -5.42 6.33
C GLN A 24 -13.02 -3.95 6.67
N GLY A 25 -12.25 -3.09 6.03
CA GLY A 25 -12.30 -1.65 6.28
C GLY A 25 -11.62 -1.29 7.60
N SER A 26 -11.82 -0.07 8.07
CA SER A 26 -11.19 0.46 9.27
C SER A 26 -12.18 0.48 10.42
N GLU A 27 -11.78 -0.06 11.57
CA GLU A 27 -12.50 0.03 12.82
C GLU A 27 -12.44 1.44 13.39
N SER A 28 -13.42 1.81 14.22
CA SER A 28 -13.43 3.11 14.88
C SER A 28 -12.45 3.17 16.04
N LYS A 29 -11.98 4.38 16.34
CA LYS A 29 -11.19 4.68 17.54
C LYS A 29 -11.87 4.25 18.83
N ALA A 30 -13.19 4.39 18.91
CA ALA A 30 -13.96 3.96 20.08
C ALA A 30 -13.95 2.44 20.27
N GLU A 31 -13.79 1.65 19.18
CA GLU A 31 -13.73 0.20 19.23
C GLU A 31 -12.33 -0.31 19.56
N THR A 32 -11.29 0.30 19.00
CA THR A 32 -9.90 -0.21 19.06
C THR A 32 -9.03 0.50 20.10
N GLY A 33 -9.32 1.78 20.37
CA GLY A 33 -8.48 2.64 21.21
C GLY A 33 -7.18 3.08 20.52
N GLU A 34 -7.02 2.82 19.23
CA GLU A 34 -5.84 3.18 18.46
C GLU A 34 -5.80 4.69 18.20
N ILE A 35 -4.60 5.26 18.15
CA ILE A 35 -4.41 6.71 18.00
C ILE A 35 -4.82 7.15 16.59
N ASP A 36 -4.45 6.38 15.60
CA ASP A 36 -4.64 6.69 14.17
C ASP A 36 -5.93 6.11 13.59
N ALA A 37 -6.70 5.35 14.38
CA ALA A 37 -8.00 4.87 13.96
C ALA A 37 -8.98 6.02 13.69
N PRO A 38 -9.86 5.91 12.68
CA PRO A 38 -10.87 6.91 12.38
C PRO A 38 -11.89 7.04 13.53
N GLU A 39 -12.45 8.22 13.73
CA GLU A 39 -13.50 8.46 14.76
C GLU A 39 -14.73 7.57 14.53
N VAL A 40 -15.05 7.30 13.27
CA VAL A 40 -16.15 6.42 12.86
C VAL A 40 -15.59 5.37 11.91
N GLY A 41 -15.80 4.11 12.23
CA GLY A 41 -15.40 3.00 11.37
C GLY A 41 -16.00 3.14 9.96
N ASN A 42 -15.25 2.73 8.96
CA ASN A 42 -15.59 2.89 7.56
C ASN A 42 -15.20 1.64 6.75
N ASN A 43 -15.47 1.67 5.43
CA ASN A 43 -15.10 0.60 4.51
C ASN A 43 -13.81 0.87 3.73
N GLU A 44 -13.04 1.88 4.13
CA GLU A 44 -11.78 2.21 3.48
C GLU A 44 -10.79 1.05 3.62
N ARG A 45 -10.07 0.79 2.56
CA ARG A 45 -9.05 -0.25 2.48
C ARG A 45 -7.84 0.33 1.77
N MET A 46 -6.70 -0.31 1.94
CA MET A 46 -5.53 0.04 1.14
C MET A 46 -5.79 -0.26 -0.33
N GLY A 47 -5.58 0.75 -1.18
CA GLY A 47 -5.71 0.62 -2.62
C GLY A 47 -4.79 -0.43 -3.22
N ASN A 48 -5.20 -1.03 -4.32
CA ASN A 48 -4.31 -1.87 -5.12
C ASN A 48 -3.22 -1.02 -5.75
N THR A 49 -2.05 -1.61 -5.99
CA THR A 49 -0.87 -0.90 -6.47
C THR A 49 -0.38 -1.44 -7.79
N ILE A 50 0.20 -0.56 -8.60
CA ILE A 50 0.93 -0.94 -9.80
C ILE A 50 2.24 -0.13 -9.85
N TYR A 51 3.25 -0.65 -10.54
CA TYR A 51 4.50 0.05 -10.75
C TYR A 51 5.09 -0.24 -12.12
N PHE A 52 6.06 0.58 -12.51
CA PHE A 52 6.77 0.46 -13.78
C PHE A 52 8.27 0.58 -13.57
N ARG A 53 9.02 0.25 -14.59
CA ARG A 53 10.46 0.46 -14.65
C ARG A 53 10.80 1.32 -15.86
N ALA A 54 11.62 2.33 -15.64
CA ALA A 54 12.22 3.13 -16.68
C ALA A 54 13.74 2.93 -16.68
N ARG A 55 14.37 3.10 -17.82
CA ARG A 55 15.81 2.98 -18.00
C ARG A 55 16.37 4.21 -18.69
N ASN A 56 17.52 4.70 -18.21
CA ASN A 56 18.27 5.72 -18.92
C ASN A 56 18.97 5.10 -20.14
N MET A 57 18.64 5.58 -21.33
CA MET A 57 19.16 5.10 -22.60
C MET A 57 20.42 5.85 -23.05
N GLY A 58 20.86 6.89 -22.29
CA GLY A 58 22.01 7.72 -22.65
C GLY A 58 21.77 8.71 -23.78
N HIS A 59 20.55 8.77 -24.29
CA HIS A 59 20.12 9.72 -25.34
C HIS A 59 18.63 10.03 -25.18
N PRO A 60 18.14 11.16 -25.73
CA PRO A 60 16.73 11.52 -25.66
C PRO A 60 15.82 10.47 -26.29
N VAL A 61 14.76 10.08 -25.57
CA VAL A 61 13.73 9.15 -26.00
C VAL A 61 12.38 9.84 -25.97
N LYS A 62 11.66 9.81 -27.08
CA LYS A 62 10.29 10.35 -27.15
C LYS A 62 9.29 9.35 -26.58
N PHE A 63 8.28 9.87 -25.91
CA PHE A 63 7.14 9.11 -25.47
C PHE A 63 5.85 9.69 -26.05
N THR A 64 5.01 8.82 -26.61
CA THR A 64 3.66 9.16 -27.03
C THR A 64 2.68 8.36 -26.15
N PRO A 65 1.87 9.03 -25.34
CA PRO A 65 0.94 8.35 -24.47
C PRO A 65 -0.15 7.63 -25.27
N PRO A 66 -0.58 6.45 -24.85
CA PRO A 66 -1.77 5.82 -25.41
C PRO A 66 -3.03 6.67 -25.13
N SER A 67 -4.06 6.50 -25.95
CA SER A 67 -5.29 7.31 -25.84
C SER A 67 -6.06 7.13 -24.54
N PHE A 68 -5.87 6.02 -23.85
CA PHE A 68 -6.47 5.74 -22.56
C PHE A 68 -5.71 6.33 -21.36
N ALA A 69 -4.49 6.86 -21.57
CA ALA A 69 -3.70 7.45 -20.50
C ALA A 69 -4.43 8.63 -19.84
N LYS A 70 -4.52 8.63 -18.52
CA LYS A 70 -5.07 9.77 -17.77
C LYS A 70 -4.16 10.98 -17.88
N LYS A 71 -4.64 12.14 -17.48
CA LYS A 71 -3.87 13.38 -17.46
C LYS A 71 -3.70 13.84 -16.03
N TYR A 72 -2.44 14.14 -15.69
CA TYR A 72 -2.07 14.67 -14.39
C TYR A 72 -1.29 15.97 -14.56
N THR A 73 -1.48 16.88 -13.62
CA THR A 73 -0.76 18.14 -13.53
C THR A 73 0.36 18.05 -12.49
N GLU A 74 1.25 19.03 -12.47
CA GLU A 74 2.28 19.16 -11.42
C GLU A 74 1.65 19.21 -10.03
N HIS A 75 0.50 19.90 -9.89
CA HIS A 75 -0.24 19.97 -8.64
C HIS A 75 -0.73 18.58 -8.17
N ASP A 76 -1.22 17.76 -9.07
CA ASP A 76 -1.75 16.42 -8.75
C ASP A 76 -0.64 15.48 -8.25
N LEU A 77 0.58 15.68 -8.72
CA LEU A 77 1.71 14.83 -8.39
C LEU A 77 2.69 15.45 -7.39
N ARG A 78 2.40 16.66 -6.84
CA ARG A 78 3.35 17.42 -6.02
C ARG A 78 3.91 16.66 -4.81
N PHE A 79 3.13 15.74 -4.24
CA PHE A 79 3.56 14.87 -3.13
C PHE A 79 4.01 13.49 -3.58
N ARG A 80 4.11 13.27 -4.88
CA ARG A 80 4.53 11.99 -5.47
C ARG A 80 5.88 12.18 -6.14
N MET A 81 6.76 11.20 -5.97
CA MET A 81 8.06 11.23 -6.63
C MET A 81 7.90 11.01 -8.12
N HIS A 82 8.00 12.08 -8.89
CA HIS A 82 7.84 12.07 -10.34
C HIS A 82 8.99 12.75 -11.09
N CYS A 83 10.05 13.15 -10.38
CA CYS A 83 11.27 13.72 -10.96
C CYS A 83 12.45 12.79 -10.78
N ALA A 84 13.27 12.63 -11.83
CA ALA A 84 14.50 11.85 -11.76
C ALA A 84 15.57 12.48 -10.85
N ASN A 85 15.50 13.77 -10.60
CA ASN A 85 16.46 14.56 -9.81
C ASN A 85 15.95 14.97 -8.41
N HIS A 86 14.93 14.32 -7.88
CA HIS A 86 14.43 14.48 -6.51
C HIS A 86 14.06 15.90 -6.07
N LYS A 87 13.08 16.49 -6.71
CA LYS A 87 12.46 17.73 -6.22
C LYS A 87 11.00 17.46 -5.87
N VAL A 88 10.76 16.75 -4.79
CA VAL A 88 9.41 16.65 -4.21
C VAL A 88 9.29 17.76 -3.17
N ASP A 89 8.23 18.55 -3.26
CA ASP A 89 7.90 19.53 -2.25
C ASP A 89 7.18 18.86 -1.08
N TYR A 90 7.90 18.70 0.02
CA TYR A 90 7.37 18.17 1.27
C TYR A 90 6.84 19.24 2.21
N SER A 91 6.62 20.48 1.75
CA SER A 91 6.18 21.59 2.60
C SER A 91 4.83 21.33 3.33
N GLY A 92 4.06 20.35 2.88
CA GLY A 92 2.82 19.92 3.54
C GLY A 92 2.99 18.81 4.58
N CYS A 93 4.20 18.27 4.74
CA CYS A 93 4.45 17.21 5.73
C CYS A 93 4.55 17.77 7.14
N LYS A 94 3.92 17.09 8.09
CA LYS A 94 3.91 17.49 9.51
C LYS A 94 5.30 17.42 10.15
N ASP A 95 6.21 16.63 9.59
CA ASP A 95 7.56 16.46 10.09
C ASP A 95 8.58 16.33 8.93
N PRO A 96 9.19 17.45 8.48
CA PRO A 96 10.15 17.45 7.38
C PRO A 96 11.41 16.61 7.63
N GLU A 97 11.78 16.38 8.90
CA GLU A 97 12.97 15.57 9.24
C GLU A 97 12.71 14.06 9.12
N LYS A 98 11.46 13.64 9.21
CA LYS A 98 11.06 12.23 9.02
C LYS A 98 10.86 11.83 7.55
N ASN A 99 10.92 12.79 6.65
CA ASN A 99 10.49 12.65 5.26
C ASN A 99 11.41 11.87 4.32
N GLU A 100 12.63 11.55 4.70
CA GLU A 100 13.47 10.67 3.86
C GLU A 100 12.89 9.26 3.70
N ALA A 101 11.97 8.87 4.57
CA ALA A 101 11.32 7.56 4.56
C ALA A 101 9.89 7.54 4.01
N CYS A 102 9.19 8.68 4.01
CA CYS A 102 7.80 8.79 3.55
C CYS A 102 7.66 8.98 2.04
N GLY A 103 8.72 9.21 1.37
CA GLY A 103 8.68 9.40 -0.05
C GLY A 103 8.76 8.09 -0.79
N GLY A 104 7.80 7.74 -1.52
CA GLY A 104 7.85 6.65 -2.49
C GLY A 104 9.26 6.40 -3.05
N VAL A 105 9.49 5.25 -3.54
CA VAL A 105 10.81 4.76 -3.93
C VAL A 105 11.53 5.78 -4.79
N SER A 106 12.61 6.28 -4.28
CA SER A 106 13.50 7.15 -5.03
C SER A 106 13.95 6.47 -6.31
N ALA A 107 14.08 7.20 -7.39
CA ALA A 107 14.90 6.81 -8.53
C ALA A 107 16.37 6.70 -8.08
N ARG A 108 16.65 5.76 -7.18
CA ARG A 108 18.01 5.47 -6.73
C ARG A 108 18.69 4.63 -7.80
N GLY A 109 19.59 5.26 -8.49
CA GLY A 109 20.41 4.62 -9.50
C GLY A 109 20.09 5.07 -10.91
N VAL A 110 21.11 5.15 -11.67
CA VAL A 110 21.17 5.70 -13.04
C VAL A 110 20.26 4.95 -14.02
N ASP A 111 19.75 3.77 -13.65
CA ASP A 111 19.13 2.84 -14.57
C ASP A 111 17.65 2.53 -14.31
N TYR A 112 17.05 3.00 -13.20
CA TYR A 112 15.66 2.64 -12.87
C TYR A 112 14.91 3.81 -12.24
N GLY A 113 13.86 4.28 -12.91
CA GLY A 113 12.77 4.97 -12.26
C GLY A 113 11.81 3.94 -11.67
N TYR A 114 11.38 4.16 -10.45
CA TYR A 114 10.42 3.33 -9.77
C TYR A 114 9.31 4.24 -9.21
N PHE A 115 8.09 3.99 -9.60
CA PHE A 115 6.96 4.79 -9.19
C PHE A 115 5.86 3.87 -8.65
N TRP A 116 5.47 4.12 -7.43
CA TRP A 116 4.42 3.38 -6.77
C TRP A 116 3.10 4.13 -6.92
N ILE A 117 2.14 3.51 -7.58
CA ILE A 117 0.83 4.09 -7.79
C ILE A 117 -0.17 3.24 -7.05
N GLU A 118 -0.86 3.86 -6.08
CA GLU A 118 -1.99 3.27 -5.38
C GLU A 118 -3.28 3.86 -5.91
N LEU A 119 -4.24 3.00 -6.21
CA LEU A 119 -5.63 3.36 -6.38
C LEU A 119 -6.45 2.70 -5.29
N MET A 120 -7.53 3.30 -5.01
CA MET A 120 -8.33 3.16 -3.83
C MET A 120 -9.12 1.87 -3.64
N GLY A 121 -9.43 1.59 -2.39
CA GLY A 121 -10.30 0.51 -2.00
C GLY A 121 -11.61 0.93 -1.33
N ASP A 122 -11.97 2.21 -1.25
CA ASP A 122 -13.17 2.66 -0.54
C ASP A 122 -14.45 2.58 -1.39
N LYS A 123 -14.35 2.85 -2.69
CA LYS A 123 -15.49 2.83 -3.60
C LYS A 123 -15.66 1.51 -4.32
N ASP A 124 -14.56 0.83 -4.55
CA ASP A 124 -14.51 -0.40 -5.32
C ASP A 124 -14.13 -1.57 -4.41
N ASP A 125 -14.80 -2.68 -4.56
CA ASP A 125 -14.37 -3.91 -3.89
C ASP A 125 -13.09 -4.43 -4.57
N ILE A 126 -11.95 -4.29 -3.87
CA ILE A 126 -10.63 -4.64 -4.42
C ILE A 126 -10.48 -6.13 -4.78
N ILE A 127 -11.45 -6.96 -4.44
CA ILE A 127 -11.50 -8.38 -4.78
C ILE A 127 -12.38 -8.60 -6.01
N THR A 128 -13.59 -8.08 -6.01
CA THR A 128 -14.56 -8.31 -7.10
C THR A 128 -14.34 -7.38 -8.28
N ASP A 129 -13.88 -6.14 -8.04
CA ASP A 129 -13.63 -5.14 -9.07
C ASP A 129 -12.17 -5.10 -9.56
N TYR A 130 -11.40 -6.13 -9.21
CA TYR A 130 -9.97 -6.22 -9.49
C TYR A 130 -9.58 -5.90 -10.94
N GLU A 131 -10.34 -6.38 -11.93
CA GLU A 131 -10.06 -6.14 -13.34
C GLU A 131 -10.28 -4.67 -13.75
N ASN A 132 -11.35 -4.04 -13.24
CA ASN A 132 -11.62 -2.62 -13.46
C ASN A 132 -10.55 -1.76 -12.80
N ILE A 133 -10.18 -2.09 -11.57
CA ILE A 133 -9.10 -1.41 -10.84
C ILE A 133 -7.77 -1.54 -11.59
N ARG A 134 -7.46 -2.71 -12.15
CA ARG A 134 -6.28 -2.90 -12.98
C ARG A 134 -6.26 -1.95 -14.18
N ASP A 135 -7.37 -1.85 -14.91
CA ASP A 135 -7.45 -1.00 -16.09
C ASP A 135 -7.28 0.49 -15.73
N GLU A 136 -7.89 0.91 -14.61
CA GLU A 136 -7.72 2.26 -14.05
C GLU A 136 -6.26 2.53 -13.62
N LEU A 137 -5.62 1.56 -12.97
CA LEU A 137 -4.22 1.66 -12.57
C LEU A 137 -3.28 1.78 -13.77
N VAL A 138 -3.51 0.99 -14.80
CA VAL A 138 -2.73 1.06 -16.04
C VAL A 138 -2.91 2.42 -16.72
N ALA A 139 -4.14 2.92 -16.80
CA ALA A 139 -4.41 4.24 -17.36
C ALA A 139 -3.73 5.36 -16.55
N SER A 140 -3.75 5.24 -15.23
CA SER A 140 -3.08 6.18 -14.32
C SER A 140 -1.57 6.13 -14.47
N LEU A 141 -0.98 4.93 -14.53
CA LEU A 141 0.45 4.73 -14.71
C LEU A 141 0.96 5.39 -15.99
N TYR A 142 0.28 5.16 -17.11
CA TYR A 142 0.65 5.80 -18.37
C TYR A 142 0.44 7.31 -18.35
N GLY A 143 -0.53 7.80 -17.60
CA GLY A 143 -0.76 9.23 -17.38
C GLY A 143 0.34 9.88 -16.54
N VAL A 144 0.79 9.23 -15.48
CA VAL A 144 1.93 9.68 -14.67
C VAL A 144 3.21 9.67 -15.49
N TRP A 145 3.43 8.61 -16.27
CA TRP A 145 4.59 8.55 -17.15
C TRP A 145 4.55 9.62 -18.25
N ASP A 146 3.37 9.92 -18.80
CA ASP A 146 3.20 11.04 -19.74
C ASP A 146 3.58 12.38 -19.10
N HIS A 147 3.13 12.62 -17.87
CA HIS A 147 3.52 13.81 -17.12
C HIS A 147 5.04 13.87 -16.90
N ILE A 148 5.66 12.79 -16.45
CA ILE A 148 7.12 12.70 -16.24
C ILE A 148 7.90 13.02 -17.55
N LYS A 149 7.42 12.54 -18.68
CA LYS A 149 8.10 12.70 -19.98
C LYS A 149 7.79 13.99 -20.69
N ASN A 150 6.56 14.48 -20.59
CA ASN A 150 6.04 15.55 -21.46
C ASN A 150 5.47 16.74 -20.66
N GLY A 151 5.29 16.62 -19.35
CA GLY A 151 4.63 17.62 -18.52
C GLY A 151 5.52 18.75 -18.01
N GLY A 152 6.84 18.63 -18.16
CA GLY A 152 7.80 19.63 -17.68
C GLY A 152 9.23 19.10 -17.65
N ASP A 153 10.11 19.83 -16.94
CA ASP A 153 11.50 19.43 -16.75
C ASP A 153 11.63 18.53 -15.51
N HIS A 154 11.43 17.24 -15.71
CA HIS A 154 11.55 16.22 -14.67
C HIS A 154 12.87 15.42 -14.74
N GLY A 155 13.80 15.81 -15.60
CA GLY A 155 15.09 15.16 -15.80
C GLY A 155 14.98 13.76 -16.44
N ALA A 156 13.88 13.49 -17.13
CA ALA A 156 13.56 12.17 -17.69
C ALA A 156 13.70 12.08 -19.22
N GLU A 157 14.36 13.03 -19.87
CA GLU A 157 14.47 13.10 -21.34
C GLU A 157 15.06 11.81 -21.92
N ASN A 158 16.09 11.29 -21.26
CA ASN A 158 16.80 10.08 -21.70
C ASN A 158 16.17 8.77 -21.21
N PHE A 159 15.08 8.82 -20.47
CA PHE A 159 14.46 7.61 -19.93
C PHE A 159 13.40 7.04 -20.85
N GLU A 160 13.41 5.71 -20.97
CA GLU A 160 12.40 4.91 -21.66
C GLU A 160 11.64 4.05 -20.65
N LEU A 161 10.32 3.93 -20.82
CA LEU A 161 9.48 3.00 -20.10
C LEU A 161 9.74 1.59 -20.62
N VAL A 162 10.47 0.76 -19.87
CA VAL A 162 10.90 -0.56 -20.33
C VAL A 162 10.06 -1.70 -19.78
N TRP A 163 9.27 -1.45 -18.75
CA TRP A 163 8.39 -2.45 -18.17
C TRP A 163 7.23 -1.81 -17.42
N VAL A 164 6.06 -2.41 -17.51
CA VAL A 164 4.84 -2.04 -16.78
C VAL A 164 4.28 -3.29 -16.12
N GLY A 165 3.84 -3.18 -14.88
CA GLY A 165 3.17 -4.26 -14.19
C GLY A 165 1.89 -4.68 -14.90
N ALA A 166 1.72 -5.97 -15.13
CA ALA A 166 0.53 -6.50 -15.79
C ALA A 166 -0.61 -6.79 -14.80
N LEU A 167 -0.24 -7.07 -13.55
CA LEU A 167 -1.18 -7.37 -12.46
C LEU A 167 -0.94 -6.42 -11.30
N PRO A 168 -2.00 -5.84 -10.74
CA PRO A 168 -1.88 -5.03 -9.54
C PRO A 168 -1.44 -5.84 -8.33
N GLY A 169 -0.65 -5.23 -7.46
CA GLY A 169 -0.41 -5.74 -6.13
C GLY A 169 -1.66 -5.51 -5.27
N THR A 170 -2.30 -6.58 -4.84
CA THR A 170 -3.42 -6.50 -3.91
C THR A 170 -2.91 -6.18 -2.52
N ARG A 171 -3.51 -5.19 -1.90
CA ARG A 171 -3.19 -4.76 -0.53
C ARG A 171 -4.13 -5.43 0.49
N GLU A 172 -4.24 -4.83 1.68
CA GLU A 172 -5.13 -5.31 2.74
C GLU A 172 -6.58 -5.36 2.24
N SER A 173 -7.30 -6.40 2.64
CA SER A 173 -8.72 -6.58 2.33
C SER A 173 -9.45 -7.27 3.48
N ARG A 174 -9.62 -8.59 3.45
CA ARG A 174 -10.16 -9.35 4.57
C ARG A 174 -9.07 -9.65 5.57
N ARG A 175 -9.31 -9.36 6.83
CA ARG A 175 -8.50 -9.78 7.97
C ARG A 175 -9.28 -10.87 8.70
N LEU A 176 -8.72 -12.09 8.74
CA LEU A 176 -9.36 -13.22 9.41
C LEU A 176 -9.18 -13.08 10.91
N MET A 177 -10.23 -13.41 11.67
CA MET A 177 -10.22 -13.21 13.11
C MET A 177 -9.58 -14.41 13.82
N GLY A 178 -8.54 -14.11 14.61
CA GLY A 178 -7.91 -15.01 15.58
C GLY A 178 -8.44 -14.80 16.99
N ASP A 179 -7.84 -15.48 17.95
CA ASP A 179 -8.15 -15.28 19.37
C ASP A 179 -7.56 -13.97 19.93
N TYR A 180 -6.64 -13.36 19.21
CA TYR A 180 -6.09 -12.04 19.48
C TYR A 180 -6.12 -11.19 18.22
N ILE A 181 -6.41 -9.90 18.38
CA ILE A 181 -6.33 -8.89 17.30
C ILE A 181 -5.17 -7.99 17.65
N LEU A 182 -4.09 -8.07 16.85
CA LEU A 182 -2.96 -7.16 16.98
C LEU A 182 -3.41 -5.76 16.59
N ASN A 183 -3.01 -4.77 17.38
CA ASN A 183 -3.37 -3.39 17.14
C ASN A 183 -2.17 -2.44 17.22
N GLU A 184 -2.37 -1.19 16.81
CA GLU A 184 -1.34 -0.16 16.82
C GLU A 184 -0.69 0.04 18.21
N ASN A 185 -1.47 0.00 19.30
CA ASN A 185 -0.93 0.19 20.65
C ASN A 185 0.06 -0.91 21.02
N ASP A 186 -0.19 -2.17 20.60
CA ASP A 186 0.76 -3.27 20.83
C ASP A 186 2.10 -3.02 20.13
N ILE A 187 2.06 -2.37 18.97
CA ILE A 187 3.23 -2.02 18.17
C ILE A 187 4.01 -0.89 18.82
N LEU A 188 3.33 0.21 19.15
CA LEU A 188 3.92 1.40 19.77
C LEU A 188 4.47 1.14 21.16
N ASP A 189 3.83 0.24 21.94
CA ASP A 189 4.26 -0.18 23.26
C ASP A 189 5.39 -1.24 23.22
N HIS A 190 5.86 -1.64 22.04
CA HIS A 190 6.87 -2.70 21.87
C HIS A 190 6.51 -3.98 22.59
N LYS A 191 5.25 -4.35 22.56
CA LYS A 191 4.72 -5.44 23.36
C LYS A 191 5.37 -6.79 23.04
N VAL A 192 5.77 -7.48 24.08
CA VAL A 192 6.31 -8.83 24.02
C VAL A 192 5.26 -9.80 24.54
N PHE A 193 4.81 -10.72 23.70
CA PHE A 193 3.82 -11.73 24.07
C PHE A 193 4.49 -13.04 24.47
N ASP A 194 3.93 -13.75 25.44
CA ASP A 194 4.43 -15.04 25.89
C ASP A 194 4.35 -16.12 24.78
N ASP A 195 3.38 -15.99 23.88
CA ASP A 195 3.17 -16.85 22.71
C ASP A 195 3.68 -16.21 21.40
N ALA A 196 4.70 -15.37 21.48
CA ALA A 196 5.30 -14.70 20.33
C ALA A 196 5.89 -15.70 19.32
N VAL A 197 5.56 -15.55 18.05
CA VAL A 197 6.11 -16.35 16.94
C VAL A 197 6.89 -15.53 15.93
N ILE A 198 6.72 -14.20 15.95
CA ILE A 198 7.42 -13.27 15.06
C ILE A 198 7.93 -12.08 15.87
N HIS A 199 9.13 -11.61 15.50
CA HIS A 199 9.65 -10.31 15.87
C HIS A 199 9.59 -9.40 14.64
N ALA A 200 9.06 -8.19 14.81
CA ALA A 200 8.89 -7.21 13.76
C ALA A 200 9.35 -5.83 14.24
N GLY A 201 9.69 -4.95 13.32
CA GLY A 201 10.20 -3.60 13.62
C GLY A 201 9.84 -2.59 12.52
N TRP A 202 8.84 -2.90 11.69
CA TRP A 202 8.34 -1.94 10.71
C TRP A 202 7.46 -0.91 11.39
N CYS A 203 7.52 0.33 10.91
CA CYS A 203 6.66 1.42 11.40
C CYS A 203 5.18 1.14 11.16
N VAL A 204 4.31 1.85 11.87
CA VAL A 204 2.90 1.96 11.49
C VAL A 204 2.84 2.88 10.27
N ASP A 205 2.46 2.33 9.13
CA ASP A 205 2.52 2.96 7.81
C ASP A 205 1.11 3.20 7.28
N LEU A 206 0.64 4.43 7.44
CA LEU A 206 -0.69 4.85 7.00
C LEU A 206 -0.63 5.33 5.55
N HIS A 207 -1.47 4.79 4.71
CA HIS A 207 -1.55 5.20 3.31
C HIS A 207 -2.77 6.09 3.06
N ALA A 208 -2.64 6.98 2.06
CA ALA A 208 -3.74 7.80 1.58
C ALA A 208 -4.91 6.90 1.14
N PRO A 209 -6.14 7.08 1.67
CA PRO A 209 -7.25 6.15 1.41
C PRO A 209 -7.60 5.99 -0.07
N HIS A 210 -7.48 7.07 -0.84
CA HIS A 210 -7.75 7.08 -2.28
C HIS A 210 -6.45 7.03 -3.13
N GLY A 211 -5.31 6.72 -2.50
CA GLY A 211 -4.02 6.57 -3.16
C GLY A 211 -3.62 7.79 -3.99
N LEU A 212 -3.41 7.59 -5.29
CA LEU A 212 -3.01 8.68 -6.18
C LEU A 212 -4.06 9.79 -6.32
N LEU A 213 -5.33 9.51 -6.05
CA LEU A 213 -6.42 10.50 -6.19
C LEU A 213 -6.51 11.45 -4.98
N ASP A 214 -5.82 11.17 -3.91
CA ASP A 214 -5.67 12.08 -2.77
C ASP A 214 -4.53 13.08 -3.04
N PHE A 215 -4.80 14.01 -3.93
CA PHE A 215 -3.78 14.97 -4.42
C PHE A 215 -3.25 15.90 -3.34
N ASP A 216 -4.00 16.12 -2.28
CA ASP A 216 -3.70 17.11 -1.23
C ASP A 216 -3.03 16.53 0.02
N ILE A 217 -2.80 15.22 0.05
CA ILE A 217 -2.14 14.55 1.16
C ILE A 217 -0.96 13.70 0.71
N LEU A 218 -0.08 13.41 1.64
CA LEU A 218 1.06 12.52 1.38
C LEU A 218 0.60 11.11 1.04
N PRO A 219 1.34 10.38 0.21
CA PRO A 219 0.99 9.00 -0.17
C PRO A 219 1.05 8.03 1.00
N SER A 220 1.93 8.27 1.96
CA SER A 220 2.02 7.52 3.20
C SER A 220 2.55 8.40 4.33
N ASP A 221 2.21 8.05 5.56
CA ASP A 221 2.72 8.63 6.79
C ASP A 221 3.17 7.52 7.72
N CYS A 222 4.48 7.43 7.96
CA CYS A 222 5.08 6.39 8.77
C CYS A 222 5.32 6.89 10.19
N ASN A 223 4.61 6.34 11.18
CA ASN A 223 4.91 6.52 12.59
C ASN A 223 6.11 5.65 12.97
N HIS A 224 7.30 6.23 12.85
CA HIS A 224 8.54 5.55 13.20
C HIS A 224 8.70 5.43 14.71
N PHE A 225 9.20 4.29 15.15
CA PHE A 225 9.63 4.04 16.51
C PHE A 225 10.96 3.29 16.51
N GLU A 226 11.71 3.41 17.61
CA GLU A 226 12.94 2.64 17.79
C GLU A 226 12.63 1.37 18.56
N GLY A 227 12.95 0.20 17.99
CA GLY A 227 12.80 -1.07 18.67
C GLY A 227 12.09 -2.14 17.85
N ILE A 228 11.67 -3.17 18.54
CA ILE A 228 10.94 -4.30 17.97
C ILE A 228 9.70 -4.59 18.82
N TYR A 229 8.69 -5.11 18.18
CA TYR A 229 7.50 -5.69 18.80
C TYR A 229 7.38 -7.17 18.43
N THR A 230 6.47 -7.88 19.06
CA THR A 230 6.23 -9.28 18.73
C THR A 230 4.80 -9.49 18.25
N VAL A 231 4.58 -10.54 17.46
CA VAL A 231 3.24 -10.94 17.02
C VAL A 231 2.93 -12.30 17.64
N PRO A 232 1.81 -12.41 18.38
CA PRO A 232 1.46 -13.63 19.09
C PRO A 232 0.90 -14.71 18.16
N TYR A 233 1.09 -15.97 18.53
CA TYR A 233 0.56 -17.13 17.81
C TYR A 233 -0.95 -17.05 17.59
N ARG A 234 -1.68 -16.46 18.52
CA ARG A 234 -3.14 -16.25 18.49
C ARG A 234 -3.63 -15.39 17.33
N CYS A 235 -2.74 -14.69 16.62
CA CYS A 235 -3.05 -13.95 15.39
C CYS A 235 -3.00 -14.81 14.13
N TYR A 236 -2.53 -16.06 14.21
CA TYR A 236 -2.22 -16.89 13.05
C TYR A 236 -3.14 -18.09 12.83
N TYR A 237 -4.19 -18.23 13.60
CA TYR A 237 -5.22 -19.26 13.40
C TYR A 237 -6.63 -18.67 13.54
N SER A 238 -7.58 -19.28 12.85
CA SER A 238 -8.97 -18.83 12.88
C SER A 238 -9.64 -19.14 14.22
N LYS A 239 -10.29 -18.14 14.78
CA LYS A 239 -11.05 -18.20 16.01
C LYS A 239 -12.18 -19.25 15.98
N ASN A 240 -12.83 -19.40 14.84
CA ASN A 240 -14.01 -20.28 14.69
C ASN A 240 -13.79 -21.52 13.82
N ILE A 241 -12.71 -21.60 13.05
CA ILE A 241 -12.37 -22.78 12.23
C ILE A 241 -11.12 -23.46 12.82
N LYS A 242 -11.32 -24.53 13.57
CA LYS A 242 -10.31 -25.16 14.42
C LYS A 242 -9.03 -25.64 13.73
N ASN A 243 -9.07 -25.92 12.44
CA ASN A 243 -7.95 -26.44 11.67
C ASN A 243 -7.49 -25.51 10.56
N LEU A 244 -7.78 -24.21 10.66
CA LEU A 244 -7.40 -23.19 9.70
C LEU A 244 -6.36 -22.25 10.30
N PHE A 245 -5.17 -22.26 9.73
CA PHE A 245 -4.15 -21.25 9.94
C PHE A 245 -4.22 -20.16 8.89
N MET A 246 -3.60 -19.04 9.16
CA MET A 246 -3.54 -17.89 8.24
C MET A 246 -2.18 -17.22 8.31
N ALA A 247 -1.71 -16.68 7.17
CA ALA A 247 -0.44 -16.00 7.06
C ALA A 247 -0.50 -14.85 6.06
N GLY A 248 0.38 -13.85 6.24
CA GLY A 248 0.43 -12.63 5.44
C GLY A 248 -0.53 -11.56 5.97
N ARG A 249 -0.87 -10.57 5.14
CA ARG A 249 -1.65 -9.37 5.53
C ARG A 249 -3.08 -9.62 6.04
N LYS A 250 -3.56 -10.85 6.02
CA LYS A 250 -4.89 -11.24 6.51
C LYS A 250 -4.87 -11.91 7.88
N ILE A 251 -3.75 -11.88 8.59
CA ILE A 251 -3.73 -12.32 9.99
C ILE A 251 -4.66 -11.46 10.83
N SER A 252 -4.91 -11.86 12.06
CA SER A 252 -5.80 -11.14 12.96
C SER A 252 -5.12 -9.87 13.49
N ALA A 253 -5.41 -8.77 12.83
CA ALA A 253 -4.93 -7.44 13.19
C ALA A 253 -5.98 -6.39 12.80
N ASN A 254 -5.88 -5.19 13.35
CA ASN A 254 -6.60 -3.99 12.90
C ASN A 254 -5.87 -3.32 11.75
#